data_1a85fa19c4e4a3b757f2fb0d3d65e138
#
_entry.id   1a85fa19c4e4a3b757f2fb0d3d65e138
#
_cell.length_a   1.000
_cell.length_b   1.000
_cell.length_c   1.000
_cell.angle_alpha   90.00
_cell.angle_beta   90.00
_cell.angle_gamma   90.00
#
_symmetry.space_group_name_H-M   'P 1'
#
loop_
_entity.id
_entity.type
_entity.pdbx_description
1 polymer ?
#
loop_
_entity_poly.entity_id
_entity_poly.type
_entity_poly.pdbx_seq_one_letter_code
_entity_poly.pdbx_strand_id
1 'polypeptide(L)'
;VIIDWGCGQGLATMCYFDYMRKMGIEPNVAKICLVEPSMPAIKRAQEHLSLYTSRAQVVAINKYINDVECSDIVAEENKLVVHLFSNILDIESVNLEKLSCLINDCIEAEQLFICVGPQNAGASRIAEFTKLFDIEDEDLIARHDGHLAVRGTISMIVFRIESDIKEVIKVEYYRSRRIHMGNCTAINRVLKDI
;
A
#
# COMPACT_ATOMS: atom_id res chain seq x y z
N VAL A 1 -10.18 -2.22 -3.24
CA VAL A 1 -9.95 -0.76 -3.18
C VAL A 1 -8.46 -0.51 -3.10
N ILE A 2 -7.94 0.55 -3.76
CA ILE A 2 -6.57 1.04 -3.58
C ILE A 2 -6.64 2.42 -2.92
N ILE A 3 -5.79 2.67 -1.92
CA ILE A 3 -5.56 4.01 -1.35
C ILE A 3 -4.08 4.33 -1.54
N ASP A 4 -3.79 5.32 -2.39
CA ASP A 4 -2.42 5.78 -2.69
C ASP A 4 -2.14 7.06 -1.88
N TRP A 5 -1.38 6.89 -0.80
CA TRP A 5 -1.08 7.93 0.18
C TRP A 5 0.11 8.78 -0.26
N GLY A 6 -0.12 10.05 -0.50
CA GLY A 6 0.88 10.93 -1.11
C GLY A 6 1.15 10.53 -2.56
N CYS A 7 0.10 10.28 -3.31
CA CYS A 7 0.16 9.64 -4.62
C CYS A 7 1.02 10.38 -5.65
N GLY A 8 1.30 11.67 -5.44
CA GLY A 8 1.98 12.50 -6.44
C GLY A 8 1.27 12.40 -7.80
N GLN A 9 1.96 11.85 -8.79
CA GLN A 9 1.42 11.64 -10.14
C GLN A 9 0.87 10.20 -10.35
N GLY A 10 0.63 9.43 -9.29
CA GLY A 10 0.05 8.09 -9.34
C GLY A 10 1.02 6.97 -9.69
N LEU A 11 2.33 7.19 -9.53
CA LEU A 11 3.35 6.22 -9.95
C LEU A 11 3.23 4.89 -9.19
N ALA A 12 2.99 4.91 -7.88
CA ALA A 12 2.86 3.70 -7.08
C ALA A 12 1.69 2.83 -7.58
N THR A 13 0.54 3.45 -7.81
CA THR A 13 -0.64 2.76 -8.37
C THR A 13 -0.37 2.23 -9.78
N MET A 14 0.30 2.97 -10.66
CA MET A 14 0.69 2.47 -11.99
C MET A 14 1.61 1.26 -11.89
N CYS A 15 2.63 1.32 -11.03
CA CYS A 15 3.55 0.19 -10.81
C CYS A 15 2.81 -1.05 -10.27
N TYR A 16 1.81 -0.86 -9.41
CA TYR A 16 0.95 -1.95 -8.95
C TYR A 16 0.22 -2.63 -10.11
N PHE A 17 -0.43 -1.87 -10.99
CA PHE A 17 -1.11 -2.42 -12.18
C PHE A 17 -0.13 -3.13 -13.12
N ASP A 18 1.02 -2.53 -13.40
CA ASP A 18 2.04 -3.14 -14.28
C ASP A 18 2.57 -4.44 -13.70
N TYR A 19 2.79 -4.49 -12.38
CA TYR A 19 3.22 -5.69 -11.69
C TYR A 19 2.16 -6.80 -11.79
N MET A 20 0.90 -6.51 -11.50
CA MET A 20 -0.19 -7.48 -11.58
C MET A 20 -0.32 -8.05 -12.99
N ARG A 21 -0.30 -7.20 -14.02
CA ARG A 21 -0.34 -7.63 -15.43
C ARG A 21 0.86 -8.49 -15.82
N LYS A 22 2.06 -8.13 -15.37
CA LYS A 22 3.27 -8.93 -15.57
C LYS A 22 3.14 -10.32 -14.96
N MET A 23 2.41 -10.45 -13.86
CA MET A 23 2.11 -11.73 -13.21
C MET A 23 0.95 -12.49 -13.88
N GLY A 24 0.35 -11.95 -14.94
CA GLY A 24 -0.80 -12.54 -15.60
C GLY A 24 -2.11 -12.37 -14.85
N ILE A 25 -2.16 -11.41 -13.89
CA ILE A 25 -3.33 -11.12 -13.09
C ILE A 25 -3.95 -9.81 -13.60
N GLU A 26 -5.22 -9.85 -14.02
CA GLU A 26 -5.96 -8.62 -14.31
C GLU A 26 -6.59 -8.11 -13.00
N PRO A 27 -6.11 -6.98 -12.46
CA PRO A 27 -6.59 -6.51 -11.16
C PRO A 27 -8.03 -6.03 -11.24
N ASN A 28 -8.89 -6.56 -10.38
CA ASN A 28 -10.29 -6.16 -10.25
C ASN A 28 -10.42 -5.04 -9.20
N VAL A 29 -10.04 -3.82 -9.57
CA VAL A 29 -10.08 -2.65 -8.70
C VAL A 29 -11.35 -1.86 -8.95
N ALA A 30 -12.22 -1.78 -7.92
CA ALA A 30 -13.46 -1.02 -7.99
C ALA A 30 -13.25 0.49 -7.75
N LYS A 31 -12.32 0.84 -6.84
CA LYS A 31 -12.08 2.22 -6.41
C LYS A 31 -10.61 2.48 -6.16
N ILE A 32 -10.14 3.67 -6.57
CA ILE A 32 -8.79 4.17 -6.30
C ILE A 32 -8.93 5.54 -5.63
N CYS A 33 -8.45 5.67 -4.40
CA CYS A 33 -8.40 6.93 -3.67
C CYS A 33 -6.99 7.52 -3.78
N LEU A 34 -6.86 8.71 -4.32
CA LEU A 34 -5.61 9.43 -4.50
C LEU A 34 -5.51 10.54 -3.46
N VAL A 35 -4.68 10.35 -2.44
CA VAL A 35 -4.46 11.33 -1.38
C VAL A 35 -3.22 12.16 -1.72
N GLU A 36 -3.37 13.46 -1.98
CA GLU A 36 -2.26 14.34 -2.38
C GLU A 36 -2.66 15.81 -2.20
N PRO A 37 -1.86 16.66 -1.54
CA PRO A 37 -2.19 18.07 -1.38
C PRO A 37 -2.04 18.89 -2.67
N SER A 38 -1.31 18.40 -3.67
CA SER A 38 -1.10 19.09 -4.94
C SER A 38 -2.17 18.72 -5.98
N MET A 39 -3.15 19.58 -6.18
CA MET A 39 -4.18 19.37 -7.21
C MET A 39 -3.61 19.15 -8.63
N PRO A 40 -2.56 19.87 -9.09
CA PRO A 40 -1.93 19.56 -10.36
C PRO A 40 -1.34 18.14 -10.44
N ALA A 41 -0.80 17.61 -9.33
CA ALA A 41 -0.30 16.24 -9.27
C ALA A 41 -1.45 15.23 -9.36
N ILE A 42 -2.53 15.43 -8.61
CA ILE A 42 -3.74 14.59 -8.69
C ILE A 42 -4.30 14.53 -10.11
N LYS A 43 -4.43 15.66 -10.79
CA LYS A 43 -4.93 15.70 -12.17
C LYS A 43 -4.08 14.83 -13.10
N ARG A 44 -2.76 14.92 -12.99
CA ARG A 44 -1.85 14.06 -13.77
C ARG A 44 -2.00 12.59 -13.39
N ALA A 45 -2.14 12.28 -12.09
CA ALA A 45 -2.40 10.91 -11.64
C ALA A 45 -3.69 10.35 -12.26
N GLN A 46 -4.77 11.13 -12.27
CA GLN A 46 -6.04 10.73 -12.90
C GLN A 46 -5.88 10.50 -14.42
N GLU A 47 -5.16 11.38 -15.11
CA GLU A 47 -4.86 11.23 -16.55
C GLU A 47 -4.04 9.95 -16.80
N HIS A 48 -2.99 9.70 -16.03
CA HIS A 48 -2.18 8.49 -16.15
C HIS A 48 -3.01 7.23 -15.88
N LEU A 49 -3.78 7.21 -14.80
CA LEU A 49 -4.56 6.04 -14.42
C LEU A 49 -5.70 5.73 -15.40
N SER A 50 -6.20 6.72 -16.16
CA SER A 50 -7.16 6.49 -17.22
C SER A 50 -6.64 5.55 -18.33
N LEU A 51 -5.30 5.44 -18.47
CA LEU A 51 -4.64 4.52 -19.39
C LEU A 51 -4.56 3.08 -18.82
N TYR A 52 -4.68 2.94 -17.50
CA TYR A 52 -4.54 1.65 -16.81
C TYR A 52 -5.88 0.99 -16.53
N THR A 53 -6.90 1.75 -16.22
CA THR A 53 -8.22 1.23 -15.92
C THR A 53 -9.34 2.18 -16.37
N SER A 54 -10.37 1.60 -16.99
CA SER A 54 -11.63 2.29 -17.29
C SER A 54 -12.77 1.89 -16.35
N ARG A 55 -12.50 0.93 -15.44
CA ARG A 55 -13.53 0.32 -14.58
C ARG A 55 -13.49 0.89 -13.16
N ALA A 56 -12.30 1.25 -12.68
CA ALA A 56 -12.15 1.78 -11.32
C ALA A 56 -12.67 3.21 -11.23
N GLN A 57 -13.42 3.49 -10.18
CA GLN A 57 -13.75 4.87 -9.80
C GLN A 57 -12.49 5.51 -9.20
N VAL A 58 -11.96 6.56 -9.82
CA VAL A 58 -10.81 7.32 -9.29
C VAL A 58 -11.32 8.52 -8.52
N VAL A 59 -11.07 8.53 -7.20
CA VAL A 59 -11.47 9.59 -6.26
C VAL A 59 -10.25 10.41 -5.87
N ALA A 60 -10.33 11.72 -6.06
CA ALA A 60 -9.29 12.67 -5.65
C ALA A 60 -9.57 13.18 -4.23
N ILE A 61 -8.59 13.02 -3.34
CA ILE A 61 -8.61 13.54 -1.97
C ILE A 61 -7.51 14.59 -1.88
N ASN A 62 -7.87 15.85 -2.16
CA ASN A 62 -6.91 16.97 -2.20
C ASN A 62 -6.66 17.51 -0.78
N LYS A 63 -5.96 16.73 0.02
CA LYS A 63 -5.64 17.01 1.42
C LYS A 63 -4.20 16.58 1.74
N TYR A 64 -3.60 17.22 2.75
CA TYR A 64 -2.44 16.62 3.41
C TYR A 64 -2.88 15.34 4.14
N ILE A 65 -1.98 14.38 4.29
CA ILE A 65 -2.28 13.11 4.97
C ILE A 65 -2.86 13.34 6.38
N ASN A 66 -2.30 14.29 7.12
CA ASN A 66 -2.76 14.60 8.46
C ASN A 66 -4.17 15.22 8.51
N ASP A 67 -4.72 15.66 7.38
CA ASP A 67 -6.04 16.32 7.28
C ASP A 67 -7.11 15.38 6.69
N VAL A 68 -6.73 14.13 6.39
CA VAL A 68 -7.67 13.10 5.93
C VAL A 68 -8.56 12.67 7.07
N GLU A 69 -9.83 12.50 6.77
CA GLU A 69 -10.89 12.07 7.71
C GLU A 69 -11.51 10.73 7.25
N CYS A 70 -12.21 10.04 8.14
CA CYS A 70 -12.90 8.79 7.81
C CYS A 70 -13.82 8.92 6.60
N SER A 71 -14.54 10.03 6.49
CA SER A 71 -15.44 10.30 5.38
C SER A 71 -14.76 10.38 4.00
N ASP A 72 -13.44 10.60 3.96
CA ASP A 72 -12.68 10.66 2.72
C ASP A 72 -12.32 9.26 2.20
N ILE A 73 -12.15 8.27 3.10
CA ILE A 73 -11.58 6.95 2.82
C ILE A 73 -12.55 5.78 3.03
N VAL A 74 -13.85 6.03 2.94
CA VAL A 74 -14.87 4.97 3.10
C VAL A 74 -14.56 3.80 2.18
N ALA A 75 -14.28 2.64 2.77
CA ALA A 75 -14.20 1.36 2.10
C ALA A 75 -15.53 0.61 2.30
N GLU A 76 -15.99 -0.07 1.26
CA GLU A 76 -17.14 -0.95 1.38
C GLU A 76 -16.72 -2.21 2.16
N GLU A 77 -17.61 -2.72 2.99
CA GLU A 77 -17.42 -3.99 3.71
C GLU A 77 -17.05 -5.13 2.76
N ASN A 78 -16.24 -6.08 3.24
CA ASN A 78 -15.84 -7.30 2.53
C ASN A 78 -14.99 -7.10 1.27
N LYS A 79 -14.26 -5.99 1.15
CA LYS A 79 -13.29 -5.78 0.07
C LYS A 79 -11.89 -5.64 0.63
N LEU A 80 -10.91 -6.24 -0.05
CA LEU A 80 -9.50 -5.97 0.24
C LEU A 80 -9.18 -4.50 -0.03
N VAL A 81 -8.55 -3.85 0.93
CA VAL A 81 -7.99 -2.50 0.79
C VAL A 81 -6.47 -2.59 0.67
N VAL A 82 -5.92 -2.11 -0.43
CA VAL A 82 -4.48 -2.03 -0.66
C VAL A 82 -4.02 -0.60 -0.36
N HIS A 83 -3.17 -0.45 0.64
CA HIS A 83 -2.53 0.82 0.98
C HIS A 83 -1.16 0.90 0.32
N LEU A 84 -0.96 1.94 -0.48
CA LEU A 84 0.32 2.24 -1.11
C LEU A 84 0.96 3.45 -0.43
N PHE A 85 2.14 3.24 0.14
CA PHE A 85 2.98 4.28 0.72
C PHE A 85 4.32 4.31 -0.01
N SER A 86 4.49 5.26 -0.91
CA SER A 86 5.72 5.40 -1.70
C SER A 86 6.42 6.72 -1.42
N ASN A 87 7.53 6.68 -0.69
CA ASN A 87 8.32 7.86 -0.31
C ASN A 87 7.48 8.94 0.42
N ILE A 88 6.63 8.53 1.33
CA ILE A 88 5.75 9.43 2.08
C ILE A 88 5.86 9.24 3.60
N LEU A 89 6.13 8.01 4.08
CA LEU A 89 6.28 7.75 5.50
C LEU A 89 7.58 8.33 6.08
N ASP A 90 8.59 8.60 5.24
CA ASP A 90 9.84 9.25 5.61
C ASP A 90 9.70 10.76 5.85
N ILE A 91 8.59 11.37 5.47
CA ILE A 91 8.33 12.79 5.69
C ILE A 91 8.01 13.03 7.17
N GLU A 92 8.86 13.78 7.87
CA GLU A 92 8.75 14.03 9.32
C GLU A 92 7.42 14.68 9.74
N SER A 93 6.82 15.50 8.88
CA SER A 93 5.54 16.15 9.15
C SER A 93 4.34 15.21 9.10
N VAL A 94 4.48 13.99 8.56
CA VAL A 94 3.43 12.98 8.60
C VAL A 94 3.35 12.39 10.01
N ASN A 95 2.19 12.54 10.65
CA ASN A 95 1.91 11.97 11.96
C ASN A 95 1.48 10.51 11.80
N LEU A 96 2.41 9.58 12.07
CA LEU A 96 2.19 8.14 11.87
C LEU A 96 1.12 7.58 12.82
N GLU A 97 1.06 8.05 14.06
CA GLU A 97 0.06 7.63 15.04
C GLU A 97 -1.34 8.04 14.60
N LYS A 98 -1.52 9.31 14.20
CA LYS A 98 -2.80 9.80 13.68
C LYS A 98 -3.24 9.01 12.43
N LEU A 99 -2.29 8.71 11.55
CA LEU A 99 -2.56 7.95 10.32
C LEU A 99 -2.97 6.51 10.62
N SER A 100 -2.28 5.83 11.55
CA SER A 100 -2.64 4.46 11.95
C SER A 100 -4.01 4.41 12.63
N CYS A 101 -4.31 5.35 13.54
CA CYS A 101 -5.64 5.46 14.15
C CYS A 101 -6.72 5.67 13.08
N LEU A 102 -6.51 6.61 12.14
CA LEU A 102 -7.46 6.85 11.05
C LEU A 102 -7.75 5.57 10.26
N ILE A 103 -6.70 4.81 9.91
CA ILE A 103 -6.85 3.58 9.13
C ILE A 103 -7.59 2.52 9.94
N ASN A 104 -7.21 2.29 11.19
CA ASN A 104 -7.84 1.30 12.07
C ASN A 104 -9.31 1.64 12.37
N ASP A 105 -9.63 2.91 12.61
CA ASP A 105 -10.97 3.34 13.01
C ASP A 105 -11.96 3.41 11.84
N CYS A 106 -11.45 3.56 10.60
CA CYS A 106 -12.31 3.86 9.45
C CYS A 106 -12.41 2.75 8.41
N ILE A 107 -11.60 1.69 8.52
CA ILE A 107 -11.53 0.64 7.51
C ILE A 107 -11.73 -0.73 8.18
N GLU A 108 -12.97 -1.20 8.17
CA GLU A 108 -13.36 -2.54 8.66
C GLU A 108 -13.26 -3.57 7.52
N ALA A 109 -12.08 -3.72 6.95
CA ALA A 109 -11.85 -4.62 5.82
C ALA A 109 -10.49 -5.29 5.97
N GLU A 110 -10.27 -6.35 5.21
CA GLU A 110 -8.93 -6.89 5.06
C GLU A 110 -8.02 -5.86 4.38
N GLN A 111 -6.82 -5.66 4.92
CA GLN A 111 -5.93 -4.60 4.50
C GLN A 111 -4.54 -5.12 4.15
N LEU A 112 -4.01 -4.74 3.00
CA LEU A 112 -2.64 -5.01 2.55
C LEU A 112 -1.86 -3.70 2.48
N PHE A 113 -0.73 -3.63 3.16
CA PHE A 113 0.14 -2.47 3.20
C PHE A 113 1.40 -2.72 2.38
N ILE A 114 1.71 -1.82 1.46
CA ILE A 114 2.95 -1.81 0.67
C ILE A 114 3.66 -0.48 0.95
N CYS A 115 4.66 -0.54 1.82
CA CYS A 115 5.41 0.62 2.28
C CYS A 115 6.80 0.62 1.65
N VAL A 116 7.14 1.66 0.90
CA VAL A 116 8.44 1.82 0.24
C VAL A 116 8.98 3.22 0.52
N GLY A 117 10.26 3.31 0.86
CA GLY A 117 10.94 4.58 1.12
C GLY A 117 12.45 4.49 0.94
N PRO A 118 13.16 5.61 1.05
CA PRO A 118 14.62 5.62 1.04
C PRO A 118 15.18 4.90 2.27
N GLN A 119 16.28 4.15 2.11
CA GLN A 119 16.84 3.33 3.19
C GLN A 119 17.25 4.14 4.43
N ASN A 120 17.72 5.36 4.28
CA ASN A 120 18.32 6.12 5.39
C ASN A 120 17.27 6.62 6.39
N ALA A 121 16.40 7.54 5.96
CA ALA A 121 15.40 8.13 6.85
C ALA A 121 14.09 7.33 6.86
N GLY A 122 13.77 6.64 5.77
CA GLY A 122 12.54 5.91 5.59
C GLY A 122 12.46 4.59 6.36
N ALA A 123 13.56 3.84 6.46
CA ALA A 123 13.56 2.50 7.06
C ALA A 123 13.05 2.50 8.52
N SER A 124 13.52 3.45 9.34
CA SER A 124 13.10 3.55 10.74
C SER A 124 11.64 3.93 10.88
N ARG A 125 11.16 4.89 10.06
CA ARG A 125 9.77 5.36 10.11
C ARG A 125 8.79 4.34 9.53
N ILE A 126 9.18 3.58 8.50
CA ILE A 126 8.37 2.46 8.01
C ILE A 126 8.23 1.38 9.10
N ALA A 127 9.34 1.03 9.78
CA ALA A 127 9.30 0.08 10.89
C ALA A 127 8.50 0.59 12.08
N GLU A 128 8.58 1.89 12.41
CA GLU A 128 7.76 2.54 13.43
C GLU A 128 6.27 2.46 13.06
N PHE A 129 5.92 2.79 11.83
CA PHE A 129 4.55 2.72 11.33
C PHE A 129 3.96 1.31 11.41
N THR A 130 4.76 0.29 11.05
CA THR A 130 4.34 -1.12 11.13
C THR A 130 4.00 -1.53 12.56
N LYS A 131 4.78 -1.10 13.54
CA LYS A 131 4.55 -1.39 14.97
C LYS A 131 3.25 -0.80 15.51
N LEU A 132 2.74 0.28 14.93
CA LEU A 132 1.46 0.88 15.32
C LEU A 132 0.25 0.00 14.99
N PHE A 133 0.46 -1.08 14.25
CA PHE A 133 -0.54 -2.11 13.93
C PHE A 133 -0.29 -3.44 14.64
N ASP A 134 0.58 -3.44 15.68
CA ASP A 134 0.97 -4.63 16.44
C ASP A 134 1.57 -5.75 15.55
N ILE A 135 2.21 -5.37 14.43
CA ILE A 135 2.85 -6.28 13.49
C ILE A 135 4.33 -6.45 13.86
N GLU A 136 4.72 -7.68 14.14
CA GLU A 136 6.10 -8.05 14.41
C GLU A 136 6.84 -8.51 13.14
N ASP A 137 8.17 -8.56 13.20
CA ASP A 137 9.01 -8.93 12.03
C ASP A 137 8.65 -10.30 11.43
N GLU A 138 8.11 -11.22 12.24
CA GLU A 138 7.69 -12.57 11.82
C GLU A 138 6.36 -12.59 11.06
N ASP A 139 5.54 -11.54 11.21
CA ASP A 139 4.24 -11.39 10.54
C ASP A 139 4.36 -10.67 9.20
N LEU A 140 5.55 -10.20 8.85
CA LEU A 140 5.77 -9.50 7.60
C LEU A 140 5.67 -10.45 6.40
N ILE A 141 4.91 -10.06 5.40
CA ILE A 141 4.85 -10.77 4.11
C ILE A 141 6.18 -10.63 3.37
N ALA A 142 6.75 -9.42 3.37
CA ALA A 142 8.03 -9.14 2.75
C ALA A 142 8.74 -7.97 3.45
N ARG A 143 10.06 -8.07 3.53
CA ARG A 143 10.94 -6.98 3.95
C ARG A 143 12.16 -6.92 3.07
N HIS A 144 12.56 -5.74 2.65
CA HIS A 144 13.80 -5.49 1.95
C HIS A 144 14.44 -4.20 2.48
N ASP A 145 15.69 -4.30 2.90
CA ASP A 145 16.52 -3.17 3.29
C ASP A 145 17.86 -3.32 2.57
N GLY A 146 18.19 -2.40 1.67
CA GLY A 146 19.48 -2.42 0.99
C GLY A 146 19.49 -1.94 -0.44
N HIS A 147 20.54 -2.34 -1.16
CA HIS A 147 20.76 -1.95 -2.55
C HIS A 147 19.85 -2.72 -3.51
N LEU A 148 19.18 -1.98 -4.39
CA LEU A 148 18.62 -2.54 -5.61
C LEU A 148 19.74 -2.72 -6.65
N ALA A 149 19.68 -3.81 -7.45
CA ALA A 149 20.69 -4.16 -8.43
C ALA A 149 21.01 -3.06 -9.49
N VAL A 150 20.14 -2.05 -9.62
CA VAL A 150 20.22 -1.07 -10.73
C VAL A 150 20.62 0.35 -10.30
N ARG A 151 20.45 0.79 -9.09
CA ARG A 151 20.91 2.05 -8.46
C ARG A 151 19.96 2.46 -7.32
N GLY A 152 20.51 2.61 -6.15
CA GLY A 152 19.83 3.17 -4.99
C GLY A 152 19.59 2.15 -3.88
N THR A 153 19.38 2.68 -2.71
CA THR A 153 19.02 1.91 -1.52
C THR A 153 17.58 2.21 -1.17
N ILE A 154 16.80 1.17 -0.98
CA ILE A 154 15.42 1.29 -0.56
C ILE A 154 15.15 0.47 0.70
N SER A 155 14.17 0.89 1.46
CA SER A 155 13.51 0.08 2.46
C SER A 155 12.09 -0.22 2.01
N MET A 156 11.67 -1.48 2.14
CA MET A 156 10.33 -1.93 1.81
C MET A 156 9.83 -2.88 2.88
N ILE A 157 8.63 -2.65 3.34
CA ILE A 157 7.89 -3.57 4.20
C ILE A 157 6.51 -3.81 3.59
N VAL A 158 6.10 -5.08 3.56
CA VAL A 158 4.75 -5.50 3.15
C VAL A 158 4.13 -6.32 4.27
N PHE A 159 2.96 -5.94 4.72
CA PHE A 159 2.21 -6.65 5.75
C PHE A 159 0.70 -6.61 5.50
N ARG A 160 -0.05 -7.44 6.22
CA ARG A 160 -1.49 -7.60 6.07
C ARG A 160 -2.15 -7.55 7.44
N ILE A 161 -3.32 -6.93 7.50
CA ILE A 161 -4.22 -6.98 8.64
C ILE A 161 -5.47 -7.72 8.19
N GLU A 162 -5.79 -8.80 8.88
CA GLU A 162 -7.03 -9.55 8.65
C GLU A 162 -8.19 -8.84 9.34
N SER A 163 -9.33 -8.76 8.67
CA SER A 163 -10.53 -8.27 9.35
C SER A 163 -11.05 -9.33 10.33
N ASP A 164 -11.51 -8.91 11.50
CA ASP A 164 -12.12 -9.80 12.51
C ASP A 164 -13.44 -10.44 12.07
N ILE A 165 -13.86 -10.24 10.84
CA ILE A 165 -15.03 -10.88 10.25
C ILE A 165 -14.68 -12.33 9.98
N LYS A 166 -15.06 -13.18 10.92
CA LYS A 166 -14.87 -14.63 10.91
C LYS A 166 -15.61 -15.29 9.76
N GLU A 167 -14.99 -15.40 8.60
CA GLU A 167 -15.12 -16.58 7.78
C GLU A 167 -13.71 -17.00 7.33
N VAL A 168 -13.27 -18.12 7.91
CA VAL A 168 -11.92 -18.64 7.83
C VAL A 168 -11.66 -19.16 6.42
N ILE A 169 -10.99 -18.39 5.59
CA ILE A 169 -10.16 -18.98 4.54
C ILE A 169 -8.77 -19.15 5.16
N LYS A 170 -8.45 -20.35 5.62
CA LYS A 170 -7.11 -20.72 6.03
C LYS A 170 -6.18 -20.64 4.82
N VAL A 171 -5.54 -19.52 4.64
CA VAL A 171 -4.35 -19.43 3.79
C VAL A 171 -3.20 -19.96 4.63
N GLU A 172 -2.64 -21.10 4.28
CA GLU A 172 -1.42 -21.61 4.91
C GLU A 172 -0.25 -20.69 4.55
N TYR A 173 0.18 -19.89 5.54
CA TYR A 173 1.37 -19.04 5.41
C TYR A 173 2.63 -19.89 5.39
N TYR A 174 3.36 -19.86 4.28
CA TYR A 174 4.72 -20.37 4.25
C TYR A 174 5.68 -19.30 4.74
N ARG A 175 6.30 -19.53 5.91
CA ARG A 175 7.43 -18.74 6.41
C ARG A 175 8.58 -18.82 5.41
N SER A 176 8.84 -17.72 4.70
CA SER A 176 9.98 -17.65 3.78
C SER A 176 11.13 -16.93 4.45
N ARG A 177 12.21 -17.67 4.72
CA ARG A 177 13.49 -17.09 5.12
C ARG A 177 14.13 -16.41 3.90
N ARG A 178 14.43 -15.12 3.99
CA ARG A 178 15.19 -14.29 3.04
C ARG A 178 14.75 -14.40 1.59
N ILE A 179 14.01 -13.40 1.17
CA ILE A 179 13.64 -13.24 -0.24
C ILE A 179 14.82 -12.60 -0.98
N HIS A 180 15.46 -13.33 -1.86
CA HIS A 180 16.30 -12.74 -2.90
C HIS A 180 15.39 -12.13 -3.96
N MET A 181 15.60 -10.85 -4.31
CA MET A 181 14.79 -10.07 -5.25
C MET A 181 14.60 -10.68 -6.66
N GLY A 182 15.18 -11.85 -6.95
CA GLY A 182 14.96 -12.57 -8.23
C GLY A 182 13.72 -13.47 -8.26
N ASN A 183 13.16 -13.84 -7.11
CA ASN A 183 12.02 -14.77 -7.01
C ASN A 183 11.10 -14.35 -5.87
N CYS A 184 10.30 -13.32 -6.08
CA CYS A 184 9.32 -12.85 -5.10
C CYS A 184 8.08 -13.78 -5.06
N THR A 185 8.31 -15.06 -4.72
CA THR A 185 7.24 -16.08 -4.68
C THR A 185 6.18 -15.83 -3.60
N ALA A 186 6.52 -15.13 -2.52
CA ALA A 186 5.57 -14.80 -1.47
C ALA A 186 4.57 -13.72 -1.93
N ILE A 187 5.06 -12.62 -2.51
CA ILE A 187 4.18 -11.57 -3.09
C ILE A 187 3.33 -12.16 -4.22
N ASN A 188 3.93 -13.02 -5.06
CA ASN A 188 3.23 -13.71 -6.15
C ASN A 188 2.09 -14.60 -5.68
N ARG A 189 2.18 -15.19 -4.47
CA ARG A 189 1.10 -16.00 -3.90
C ARG A 189 -0.03 -15.14 -3.33
N VAL A 190 0.30 -14.16 -2.51
CA VAL A 190 -0.71 -13.25 -1.93
C VAL A 190 -1.51 -12.53 -3.01
N LEU A 191 -0.85 -12.11 -4.11
CA LEU A 191 -1.53 -11.41 -5.21
C LEU A 191 -2.29 -12.34 -6.18
N LYS A 192 -2.11 -13.68 -6.10
CA LYS A 192 -2.92 -14.64 -6.88
C LYS A 192 -4.25 -14.98 -6.22
N ASP A 193 -4.34 -14.77 -4.91
CA ASP A 193 -5.55 -15.06 -4.11
C ASP A 193 -6.44 -13.80 -3.96
N ILE A 194 -6.06 -12.69 -4.62
CA ILE A 194 -6.79 -11.43 -4.78
C ILE A 194 -7.41 -11.34 -6.18
#